data_9cb93160a09f5ec23bbc59232668a868
#
_entry.id   9cb93160a09f5ec23bbc59232668a868
#
_cell.length_a   1.000
_cell.length_b   1.000
_cell.length_c   1.000
_cell.angle_alpha   90.00
_cell.angle_beta   90.00
_cell.angle_gamma   90.00
#
_symmetry.space_group_name_H-M   'P 1'
#
loop_
_entity.id
_entity.type
_entity.pdbx_description
1 polymer ?
#
loop_
_entity_poly.entity_id
_entity_poly.type
_entity_poly.pdbx_seq_one_letter_code
_entity_poly.pdbx_strand_id
1 'polypeptide(L)'
;MEEEFFENEQVKKFEEMIENNEEYYFSSEELEDIIVHYLELGDIAFAELAVNYALRLHPNSIEIKTKRLEILLEQQKYTQVKELMVELRNSSMETMDFLVCCAKYYSNLGNPRRAIEYCEKALKYGEEQNFLHNFIA
;
A
#
# COMPACT_ATOMS: atom_id res chain seq x y z
N MET A 1 -21.31 10.62 -10.98
CA MET A 1 -21.97 10.35 -9.70
C MET A 1 -22.35 8.89 -9.51
N GLU A 2 -23.02 8.28 -10.48
CA GLU A 2 -23.37 6.87 -10.43
C GLU A 2 -22.13 5.98 -10.45
N GLU A 3 -21.12 6.34 -11.24
CA GLU A 3 -19.86 5.60 -11.31
C GLU A 3 -19.13 5.61 -9.99
N GLU A 4 -19.09 6.76 -9.32
CA GLU A 4 -18.47 6.88 -7.99
C GLU A 4 -19.21 6.02 -6.97
N PHE A 5 -20.52 5.96 -7.08
CA PHE A 5 -21.33 5.14 -6.20
C PHE A 5 -20.98 3.66 -6.33
N PHE A 6 -20.81 3.15 -7.56
CA PHE A 6 -20.43 1.76 -7.80
C PHE A 6 -19.01 1.46 -7.37
N GLU A 7 -18.08 2.37 -7.68
CA GLU A 7 -16.67 2.20 -7.30
C GLU A 7 -16.48 2.15 -5.80
N ASN A 8 -17.35 2.81 -5.05
CA ASN A 8 -17.23 2.95 -3.61
C ASN A 8 -18.13 1.98 -2.83
N GLU A 9 -18.64 0.94 -3.49
CA GLU A 9 -19.49 -0.04 -2.81
C GLU A 9 -18.80 -0.72 -1.63
N GLN A 10 -17.54 -1.12 -1.80
CA GLN A 10 -16.77 -1.75 -0.73
C GLN A 10 -16.47 -0.76 0.38
N VAL A 11 -16.15 0.48 0.02
CA VAL A 11 -15.93 1.56 1.00
C VAL A 11 -17.20 1.79 1.81
N LYS A 12 -18.35 1.81 1.14
CA LYS A 12 -19.62 2.00 1.81
C LYS A 12 -19.89 0.90 2.84
N LYS A 13 -19.62 -0.35 2.49
CA LYS A 13 -19.74 -1.48 3.41
C LYS A 13 -18.79 -1.33 4.61
N PHE A 14 -17.57 -0.88 4.33
CA PHE A 14 -16.58 -0.67 5.38
C PHE A 14 -17.05 0.41 6.36
N GLU A 15 -17.58 1.51 5.85
CA GLU A 15 -18.09 2.60 6.68
C GLU A 15 -19.31 2.16 7.49
N GLU A 16 -20.21 1.37 6.89
CA GLU A 16 -21.35 0.80 7.60
C GLU A 16 -20.89 -0.08 8.76
N MET A 17 -19.87 -0.90 8.51
CA MET A 17 -19.29 -1.77 9.52
C MET A 17 -18.79 -0.96 10.73
N ILE A 18 -18.06 0.11 10.46
CA ILE A 18 -17.52 0.99 11.52
C ILE A 18 -18.66 1.67 12.26
N GLU A 19 -19.62 2.23 11.54
CA GLU A 19 -20.76 2.94 12.13
C GLU A 19 -21.60 2.03 13.02
N ASN A 20 -21.83 0.79 12.59
CA ASN A 20 -22.64 -0.19 13.31
C ASN A 20 -21.85 -0.96 14.37
N ASN A 21 -20.55 -0.72 14.46
CA ASN A 21 -19.66 -1.42 15.38
C ASN A 21 -19.74 -2.94 15.21
N GLU A 22 -19.76 -3.38 13.95
CA GLU A 22 -19.79 -4.78 13.56
C GLU A 22 -18.48 -5.18 12.89
N GLU A 23 -18.27 -6.47 12.66
CA GLU A 23 -17.10 -6.97 11.96
C GLU A 23 -17.56 -7.74 10.71
N TYR A 24 -17.21 -7.21 9.53
CA TYR A 24 -17.50 -7.85 8.24
C TYR A 24 -16.22 -8.47 7.70
N TYR A 25 -16.37 -9.56 6.97
CA TYR A 25 -15.24 -10.13 6.26
C TYR A 25 -15.06 -9.42 4.93
N PHE A 26 -13.80 -9.08 4.62
CA PHE A 26 -13.38 -8.59 3.32
C PHE A 26 -12.16 -9.39 2.88
N SER A 27 -12.04 -9.66 1.59
CA SER A 27 -10.83 -10.25 1.04
C SER A 27 -9.68 -9.23 1.11
N SER A 28 -8.45 -9.71 0.98
CA SER A 28 -7.30 -8.78 0.97
C SER A 28 -7.38 -7.80 -0.20
N GLU A 29 -7.86 -8.25 -1.36
CA GLU A 29 -8.02 -7.38 -2.52
C GLU A 29 -9.06 -6.29 -2.29
N GLU A 30 -10.19 -6.64 -1.67
CA GLU A 30 -11.23 -5.68 -1.33
C GLU A 30 -10.69 -4.62 -0.35
N LEU A 31 -9.91 -5.07 0.62
CA LEU A 31 -9.32 -4.15 1.61
C LEU A 31 -8.25 -3.26 0.98
N GLU A 32 -7.48 -3.78 0.03
CA GLU A 32 -6.54 -2.94 -0.71
C GLU A 32 -7.26 -1.81 -1.43
N ASP A 33 -8.37 -2.11 -2.09
CA ASP A 33 -9.17 -1.09 -2.79
C ASP A 33 -9.72 -0.05 -1.84
N ILE A 34 -10.18 -0.48 -0.66
CA ILE A 34 -10.67 0.43 0.39
C ILE A 34 -9.54 1.35 0.87
N ILE A 35 -8.37 0.79 1.12
CA ILE A 35 -7.21 1.56 1.57
C ILE A 35 -6.79 2.58 0.52
N VAL A 36 -6.70 2.16 -0.74
CA VAL A 36 -6.35 3.05 -1.86
C VAL A 36 -7.33 4.20 -1.97
N HIS A 37 -8.62 3.92 -1.80
CA HIS A 37 -9.65 4.96 -1.83
C HIS A 37 -9.35 6.07 -0.82
N TYR A 38 -9.07 5.69 0.44
CA TYR A 38 -8.78 6.68 1.47
C TYR A 38 -7.46 7.39 1.25
N LEU A 39 -6.45 6.68 0.74
CA LEU A 39 -5.17 7.31 0.40
C LEU A 39 -5.33 8.35 -0.70
N GLU A 40 -6.13 8.06 -1.72
CA GLU A 40 -6.41 9.01 -2.81
C GLU A 40 -7.16 10.24 -2.32
N LEU A 41 -8.03 10.07 -1.33
CA LEU A 41 -8.73 11.19 -0.72
C LEU A 41 -7.86 12.00 0.24
N GLY A 42 -6.67 11.49 0.58
CA GLY A 42 -5.82 12.09 1.59
C GLY A 42 -6.32 11.87 3.01
N ASP A 43 -7.25 10.95 3.19
CA ASP A 43 -7.79 10.61 4.51
C ASP A 43 -6.92 9.54 5.17
N ILE A 44 -5.81 9.97 5.72
CA ILE A 44 -4.81 9.08 6.30
C ILE A 44 -5.35 8.35 7.53
N ALA A 45 -6.20 9.01 8.30
CA ALA A 45 -6.79 8.40 9.50
C ALA A 45 -7.65 7.19 9.15
N PHE A 46 -8.52 7.31 8.17
CA PHE A 46 -9.34 6.18 7.72
C PHE A 46 -8.51 5.14 6.96
N ALA A 47 -7.49 5.56 6.21
CA ALA A 47 -6.58 4.61 5.57
C ALA A 47 -5.88 3.74 6.61
N GLU A 48 -5.41 4.36 7.70
CA GLU A 48 -4.76 3.63 8.80
C GLU A 48 -5.73 2.66 9.48
N LEU A 49 -6.96 3.09 9.72
CA LEU A 49 -7.99 2.25 10.29
C LEU A 49 -8.26 1.03 9.41
N ALA A 50 -8.35 1.24 8.10
CA ALA A 50 -8.57 0.17 7.13
C ALA A 50 -7.38 -0.81 7.09
N VAL A 51 -6.14 -0.29 7.13
CA VAL A 51 -4.94 -1.13 7.16
C VAL A 51 -4.92 -1.97 8.44
N ASN A 52 -5.21 -1.37 9.57
CA ASN A 52 -5.20 -2.10 10.85
C ASN A 52 -6.24 -3.22 10.84
N TYR A 53 -7.42 -2.95 10.33
CA TYR A 53 -8.46 -3.97 10.18
C TYR A 53 -8.02 -5.07 9.21
N ALA A 54 -7.43 -4.67 8.08
CA ALA A 54 -6.94 -5.61 7.06
C ALA A 54 -5.87 -6.54 7.61
N LEU A 55 -4.96 -6.05 8.43
CA LEU A 55 -3.91 -6.88 9.03
C LEU A 55 -4.44 -7.81 10.10
N ARG A 56 -5.58 -7.49 10.71
CA ARG A 56 -6.25 -8.43 11.61
C ARG A 56 -6.81 -9.62 10.85
N LEU A 57 -7.41 -9.39 9.68
CA LEU A 57 -7.98 -10.45 8.85
C LEU A 57 -6.94 -11.18 8.02
N HIS A 58 -5.92 -10.46 7.56
CA HIS A 58 -4.89 -10.98 6.66
C HIS A 58 -3.51 -10.57 7.16
N PRO A 59 -3.04 -11.17 8.28
CA PRO A 59 -1.81 -10.71 8.94
C PRO A 59 -0.52 -10.92 8.14
N ASN A 60 -0.55 -11.79 7.13
CA ASN A 60 0.63 -12.08 6.32
C ASN A 60 0.60 -11.48 4.93
N SER A 61 -0.38 -10.64 4.63
CA SER A 61 -0.51 -10.01 3.31
C SER A 61 0.61 -9.00 3.08
N ILE A 62 1.45 -9.28 2.11
CA ILE A 62 2.55 -8.38 1.72
C ILE A 62 1.98 -7.09 1.14
N GLU A 63 0.91 -7.19 0.34
CA GLU A 63 0.26 -6.05 -0.28
C GLU A 63 -0.27 -5.07 0.76
N ILE A 64 -0.93 -5.59 1.80
CA ILE A 64 -1.46 -4.75 2.88
C ILE A 64 -0.32 -4.12 3.68
N LYS A 65 0.74 -4.88 3.96
CA LYS A 65 1.91 -4.35 4.67
C LYS A 65 2.58 -3.24 3.87
N THR A 66 2.61 -3.35 2.54
CA THR A 66 3.15 -2.30 1.68
C THR A 66 2.29 -1.04 1.76
N LYS A 67 0.97 -1.18 1.85
CA LYS A 67 0.07 -0.03 2.08
C LYS A 67 0.33 0.60 3.43
N ARG A 68 0.60 -0.19 4.46
CA ARG A 68 0.99 0.33 5.77
C ARG A 68 2.27 1.15 5.65
N LEU A 69 3.23 0.68 4.87
CA LEU A 69 4.48 1.39 4.63
C LEU A 69 4.22 2.77 4.00
N GLU A 70 3.33 2.85 3.02
CA GLU A 70 2.94 4.12 2.41
C GLU A 70 2.37 5.08 3.45
N ILE A 71 1.50 4.59 4.32
CA ILE A 71 0.89 5.40 5.38
C ILE A 71 1.94 5.90 6.36
N LEU A 72 2.84 5.03 6.80
CA LEU A 72 3.90 5.41 7.74
C LEU A 72 4.83 6.48 7.15
N LEU A 73 5.08 6.42 5.83
CA LEU A 73 5.86 7.44 5.14
C LEU A 73 5.14 8.79 5.15
N GLU A 74 3.83 8.80 4.89
CA GLU A 74 3.03 10.02 4.96
C GLU A 74 3.04 10.63 6.36
N GLN A 75 3.03 9.77 7.37
CA GLN A 75 3.05 10.19 8.77
C GLN A 75 4.46 10.54 9.26
N GLN A 76 5.48 10.35 8.41
CA GLN A 76 6.88 10.59 8.75
C GLN A 76 7.36 9.79 9.97
N LYS A 77 6.84 8.59 10.14
CA LYS A 77 7.24 7.69 11.22
C LYS A 77 8.40 6.81 10.76
N TYR A 78 9.56 7.43 10.57
CA TYR A 78 10.70 6.83 9.89
C TYR A 78 11.29 5.61 10.59
N THR A 79 11.24 5.54 11.92
CA THR A 79 11.71 4.36 12.64
C THR A 79 10.87 3.14 12.30
N GLN A 80 9.55 3.31 12.29
CA GLN A 80 8.61 2.26 11.92
C GLN A 80 8.72 1.90 10.44
N VAL A 81 8.95 2.89 9.59
CA VAL A 81 9.19 2.67 8.15
C VAL A 81 10.39 1.74 7.97
N LYS A 82 11.49 2.03 8.65
CA LYS A 82 12.72 1.23 8.53
C LYS A 82 12.49 -0.21 8.98
N GLU A 83 11.81 -0.40 10.10
CA GLU A 83 11.50 -1.73 10.62
C GLU A 83 10.66 -2.54 9.62
N LEU A 84 9.64 -1.92 9.08
CA LEU A 84 8.76 -2.58 8.12
C LEU A 84 9.47 -2.86 6.80
N MET A 85 10.34 -1.95 6.36
CA MET A 85 11.16 -2.17 5.16
C MET A 85 12.04 -3.42 5.30
N VAL A 86 12.65 -3.59 6.46
CA VAL A 86 13.51 -4.76 6.73
C VAL A 86 12.66 -6.04 6.70
N GLU A 87 11.50 -6.01 7.33
CA GLU A 87 10.57 -7.16 7.33
C GLU A 87 10.16 -7.54 5.92
N LEU A 88 9.75 -6.55 5.11
CA LEU A 88 9.31 -6.80 3.73
C LEU A 88 10.43 -7.26 2.82
N ARG A 89 11.64 -6.73 3.01
CA ARG A 89 12.81 -7.16 2.25
C ARG A 89 13.12 -8.63 2.50
N ASN A 90 12.96 -9.07 3.73
CA ASN A 90 13.25 -10.46 4.12
C ASN A 90 12.19 -11.43 3.61
N SER A 91 11.03 -10.94 3.18
CA SER A 91 9.95 -11.79 2.66
C SER A 91 10.20 -12.29 1.25
N SER A 92 11.28 -11.85 0.61
CA SER A 92 11.69 -12.25 -0.74
C SER A 92 10.73 -11.79 -1.86
N MET A 93 9.80 -10.89 -1.56
CA MET A 93 8.87 -10.37 -2.54
C MET A 93 9.05 -8.87 -2.73
N GLU A 94 9.91 -8.51 -3.68
CA GLU A 94 10.06 -7.13 -4.09
C GLU A 94 8.96 -6.79 -5.10
N THR A 95 8.15 -5.79 -4.79
CA THR A 95 7.15 -5.26 -5.71
C THR A 95 7.57 -3.86 -6.12
N MET A 96 7.00 -3.35 -7.21
CA MET A 96 7.25 -1.99 -7.64
C MET A 96 6.87 -0.99 -6.54
N ASP A 97 5.71 -1.19 -5.91
CA ASP A 97 5.25 -0.32 -4.83
C ASP A 97 6.22 -0.28 -3.67
N PHE A 98 6.77 -1.43 -3.29
CA PHE A 98 7.78 -1.50 -2.22
C PHE A 98 9.03 -0.72 -2.60
N LEU A 99 9.51 -0.89 -3.83
CA LEU A 99 10.72 -0.19 -4.30
C LEU A 99 10.52 1.32 -4.33
N VAL A 100 9.33 1.77 -4.75
CA VAL A 100 8.97 3.20 -4.73
C VAL A 100 8.97 3.73 -3.29
N CYS A 101 8.43 2.96 -2.36
CA CYS A 101 8.43 3.34 -0.93
C CYS A 101 9.86 3.48 -0.40
N CYS A 102 10.75 2.56 -0.76
CA CYS A 102 12.15 2.63 -0.35
C CYS A 102 12.82 3.90 -0.91
N ALA A 103 12.53 4.23 -2.17
CA ALA A 103 13.06 5.45 -2.77
C ALA A 103 12.59 6.69 -2.03
N LYS A 104 11.31 6.76 -1.69
CA LYS A 104 10.74 7.88 -0.92
C LYS A 104 11.39 7.99 0.45
N TYR A 105 11.58 6.86 1.12
CA TYR A 105 12.21 6.85 2.44
C TYR A 105 13.60 7.49 2.40
N TYR A 106 14.45 7.04 1.48
CA TYR A 106 15.81 7.56 1.38
C TYR A 106 15.83 9.01 0.89
N SER A 107 14.92 9.39 0.01
CA SER A 107 14.78 10.78 -0.42
C SER A 107 14.43 11.67 0.78
N ASN A 108 13.49 11.26 1.61
CA ASN A 108 13.07 12.02 2.78
C ASN A 108 14.18 12.14 3.84
N LEU A 109 15.07 11.14 3.89
CA LEU A 109 16.21 11.18 4.81
C LEU A 109 17.39 12.00 4.27
N GLY A 110 17.27 12.56 3.07
CA GLY A 110 18.34 13.32 2.45
C GLY A 110 19.47 12.46 1.90
N ASN A 111 19.15 11.24 1.49
CA ASN A 111 20.10 10.31 0.87
C ASN A 111 19.71 10.09 -0.60
N PRO A 112 20.04 11.03 -1.49
CA PRO A 112 19.64 10.93 -2.90
C PRO A 112 20.27 9.75 -3.65
N ARG A 113 21.45 9.34 -3.24
CA ARG A 113 22.14 8.22 -3.88
C ARG A 113 21.34 6.92 -3.75
N ARG A 114 20.91 6.60 -2.53
CA ARG A 114 20.08 5.43 -2.29
C ARG A 114 18.71 5.55 -2.93
N ALA A 115 18.13 6.76 -2.88
CA ALA A 115 16.84 7.00 -3.50
C ALA A 115 16.90 6.72 -5.01
N ILE A 116 17.95 7.17 -5.68
CA ILE A 116 18.13 6.93 -7.11
C ILE A 116 18.30 5.44 -7.41
N GLU A 117 19.07 4.72 -6.58
CA GLU A 117 19.25 3.28 -6.74
C GLU A 117 17.92 2.54 -6.74
N TYR A 118 17.03 2.89 -5.80
CA TYR A 118 15.71 2.26 -5.71
C TYR A 118 14.78 2.69 -6.84
N CYS A 119 14.88 3.94 -7.29
CA CYS A 119 14.13 4.39 -8.48
C CYS A 119 14.54 3.61 -9.73
N GLU A 120 15.84 3.39 -9.91
CA GLU A 120 16.34 2.61 -11.03
C GLU A 120 15.85 1.18 -10.99
N LYS A 121 15.85 0.57 -9.81
CA LYS A 121 15.29 -0.78 -9.63
C LYS A 121 13.82 -0.82 -9.97
N ALA A 122 13.04 0.17 -9.52
CA ALA A 122 11.61 0.24 -9.79
C ALA A 122 11.33 0.39 -11.28
N LEU A 123 12.09 1.24 -11.96
CA LEU A 123 11.95 1.43 -13.41
C LEU A 123 12.28 0.15 -14.17
N LYS A 124 13.34 -0.52 -13.78
CA LYS A 124 13.75 -1.78 -14.41
C LYS A 124 12.69 -2.86 -14.21
N TYR A 125 12.13 -2.94 -13.02
CA TYR A 125 11.05 -3.87 -12.70
C TYR A 125 9.83 -3.59 -13.60
N GLY A 126 9.47 -2.33 -13.75
CA GLY A 126 8.36 -1.93 -14.60
C GLY A 126 8.58 -2.26 -16.07
N GLU A 127 9.80 -2.05 -16.58
CA GLU A 127 10.17 -2.39 -17.95
C GLU A 127 10.08 -3.89 -18.19
N GLU A 128 10.57 -4.70 -17.26
CA GLU A 128 10.49 -6.16 -17.35
C GLU A 128 9.04 -6.64 -17.35
N GLN A 129 8.22 -6.08 -16.51
CA GLN A 129 6.79 -6.42 -16.45
C GLN A 129 6.08 -6.03 -17.77
N ASN A 130 6.37 -4.85 -18.28
CA ASN A 130 5.79 -4.39 -19.54
C ASN A 130 6.24 -5.25 -20.71
N PHE A 131 7.50 -5.63 -20.72
CA PHE A 131 8.05 -6.51 -21.77
C PHE A 131 7.34 -7.86 -21.77
N LEU A 132 7.20 -8.47 -20.61
CA LEU A 132 6.53 -9.77 -20.48
C LEU A 132 5.07 -9.66 -20.87
N HIS A 133 4.39 -8.63 -20.43
CA HIS A 133 2.99 -8.40 -20.76
C HIS A 133 2.79 -8.25 -22.28
N ASN A 134 3.60 -7.45 -22.92
CA ASN A 134 3.54 -7.25 -24.37
C ASN A 134 3.89 -8.51 -25.16
N PHE A 135 4.79 -9.31 -24.63
CA PHE A 135 5.21 -10.55 -25.27
C PHE A 135 4.12 -11.62 -25.21
N ILE A 136 3.40 -11.70 -24.11
CA ILE A 136 2.34 -12.68 -23.89
C ILE A 136 1.05 -12.27 -24.61
N ALA A 137 0.78 -10.97 -24.68
CA ALA A 137 -0.39 -10.44 -25.36
C ALA A 137 -0.25 -10.57 -26.86
#